data_e788cd09df357c6f839095f38ae59af2
#
_entry.id   e788cd09df357c6f839095f38ae59af2
#
_cell.length_a   1.000
_cell.length_b   1.000
_cell.length_c   1.000
_cell.angle_alpha   90.00
_cell.angle_beta   90.00
_cell.angle_gamma   90.00
#
_symmetry.space_group_name_H-M   'P 1'
#
loop_
_entity.id
_entity.type
_entity.pdbx_description
1 polymer ?
#
loop_
_entity_poly.entity_id
_entity_poly.type
_entity_poly.pdbx_seq_one_letter_code
_entity_poly.pdbx_strand_id
1 'polypeptide(L)'
;PNFDHQLQANEAWKQFRQSRKVLEKRVGIIPNSIRLGHSLGCKLHLLAPDGGRNCDGLVAISFNNFKADKSIPMLRKMSKKLNFQTEFSPSPVETLNLIKEHYEQVNNLLIRFKNDSLDQNNLLLKLLKERDSDKSEIMQLEGNHLTPVSLGLREKLLKSNLQSSLKYKKIDLIVDQITHWNI
;
A
#
# COMPACT_ATOMS: atom_id res chain seq x y z
N PRO A 1 -19.23 -10.29 6.79
CA PRO A 1 -18.09 -9.55 7.33
C PRO A 1 -18.02 -8.20 6.64
N ASN A 2 -18.13 -7.14 7.42
CA ASN A 2 -17.98 -5.79 6.89
C ASN A 2 -16.51 -5.56 6.61
N PHE A 3 -16.14 -5.41 5.34
CA PHE A 3 -14.80 -4.97 4.94
C PHE A 3 -14.73 -3.44 5.05
N ASP A 4 -14.77 -2.95 6.29
CA ASP A 4 -14.67 -1.53 6.60
C ASP A 4 -13.19 -1.12 6.66
N HIS A 5 -12.70 -0.55 5.56
CA HIS A 5 -11.32 -0.10 5.44
C HIS A 5 -11.06 1.18 6.23
N GLN A 6 -12.09 2.02 6.46
CA GLN A 6 -11.92 3.21 7.30
C GLN A 6 -11.71 2.81 8.76
N LEU A 7 -12.50 1.87 9.26
CA LEU A 7 -12.30 1.33 10.60
C LEU A 7 -10.93 0.68 10.76
N GLN A 8 -10.50 -0.10 9.76
CA GLN A 8 -9.18 -0.74 9.76
C GLN A 8 -8.04 0.29 9.73
N ALA A 9 -8.17 1.37 8.96
CA ALA A 9 -7.20 2.47 8.93
C ALA A 9 -7.11 3.16 10.29
N ASN A 10 -8.23 3.42 10.94
CA ASN A 10 -8.30 4.03 12.27
C ASN A 10 -7.63 3.15 13.33
N GLU A 11 -7.90 1.84 13.34
CA GLU A 11 -7.28 0.91 14.28
C GLU A 11 -5.77 0.74 14.02
N ALA A 12 -5.34 0.62 12.76
CA ALA A 12 -3.93 0.55 12.41
C ALA A 12 -3.18 1.81 12.87
N TRP A 13 -3.78 2.99 12.68
CA TRP A 13 -3.23 4.26 13.13
C TRP A 13 -3.11 4.35 14.66
N LYS A 14 -4.13 3.91 15.38
CA LYS A 14 -4.12 3.86 16.84
C LYS A 14 -3.00 2.96 17.37
N GLN A 15 -2.86 1.75 16.81
CA GLN A 15 -1.81 0.80 17.17
C GLN A 15 -0.42 1.35 16.85
N PHE A 16 -0.23 1.97 15.69
CA PHE A 16 1.02 2.63 15.32
C PHE A 16 1.41 3.69 16.35
N ARG A 17 0.50 4.60 16.72
CA ARG A 17 0.77 5.64 17.72
C ARG A 17 1.18 5.05 19.07
N GLN A 18 0.53 3.99 19.51
CA GLN A 18 0.88 3.31 20.76
C GLN A 18 2.27 2.69 20.68
N SER A 19 2.57 1.97 19.59
CA SER A 19 3.87 1.33 19.36
C SER A 19 4.99 2.36 19.27
N ARG A 20 4.76 3.47 18.56
CA ARG A 20 5.72 4.57 18.47
C ARG A 20 6.07 5.16 19.84
N LYS A 21 5.06 5.43 20.68
CA LYS A 21 5.29 5.91 22.05
C LYS A 21 6.13 4.95 22.90
N VAL A 22 5.90 3.64 22.75
CA VAL A 22 6.69 2.60 23.46
C VAL A 22 8.12 2.59 22.96
N LEU A 23 8.31 2.69 21.65
CA LEU A 23 9.64 2.70 21.04
C LEU A 23 10.42 3.96 21.44
N GLU A 24 9.82 5.14 21.36
CA GLU A 24 10.42 6.42 21.72
C GLU A 24 10.87 6.49 23.20
N LYS A 25 10.16 5.80 24.09
CA LYS A 25 10.60 5.65 25.49
C LYS A 25 11.90 4.85 25.64
N ARG A 26 12.23 3.99 24.67
CA ARG A 26 13.42 3.12 24.70
C ARG A 26 14.60 3.70 23.96
N VAL A 27 14.37 4.35 22.83
CA VAL A 27 15.43 4.79 21.92
C VAL A 27 15.55 6.32 21.81
N GLY A 28 14.64 7.06 22.45
CA GLY A 28 14.55 8.51 22.29
C GLY A 28 13.62 8.91 21.14
N ILE A 29 13.63 10.20 20.78
CA ILE A 29 12.80 10.76 19.72
C ILE A 29 13.16 10.11 18.38
N ILE A 30 12.14 9.65 17.65
CA ILE A 30 12.29 9.15 16.28
C ILE A 30 12.04 10.34 15.34
N PRO A 31 13.09 10.91 14.73
CA PRO A 31 12.97 12.15 13.96
C PRO A 31 12.18 11.93 12.66
N ASN A 32 12.47 10.85 11.94
CA ASN A 32 11.91 10.60 10.61
C ASN A 32 11.13 9.28 10.58
N SER A 33 10.04 9.27 9.84
CA SER A 33 9.25 8.07 9.63
C SER A 33 8.63 8.04 8.24
N ILE A 34 8.79 6.91 7.55
CA ILE A 34 8.16 6.65 6.25
C ILE A 34 7.09 5.59 6.47
N ARG A 35 5.93 5.80 5.89
CA ARG A 35 4.90 4.77 5.79
C ARG A 35 5.14 3.93 4.55
N LEU A 36 5.00 2.62 4.70
CA LEU A 36 5.11 1.69 3.59
C LEU A 36 3.87 0.82 3.54
N GLY A 37 3.19 0.85 2.42
CA GLY A 37 2.01 0.03 2.15
C GLY A 37 2.16 -0.78 0.87
N HIS A 38 1.58 -1.98 0.85
CA HIS A 38 1.41 -2.79 -0.35
C HIS A 38 -0.06 -3.11 -0.55
N SER A 39 -0.55 -2.93 -1.78
CA SER A 39 -1.94 -3.24 -2.17
C SER A 39 -2.96 -2.52 -1.27
N LEU A 40 -3.80 -3.26 -0.53
CA LEU A 40 -4.74 -2.71 0.46
C LEU A 40 -4.02 -1.88 1.55
N GLY A 41 -2.81 -2.25 1.93
CA GLY A 41 -2.02 -1.48 2.91
C GLY A 41 -1.79 -0.03 2.50
N CYS A 42 -1.64 0.25 1.20
CA CYS A 42 -1.58 1.62 0.70
C CYS A 42 -2.87 2.38 1.00
N LYS A 43 -4.02 1.76 0.72
CA LYS A 43 -5.34 2.35 1.00
C LYS A 43 -5.53 2.69 2.48
N LEU A 44 -5.09 1.81 3.39
CA LEU A 44 -5.18 2.06 4.83
C LEU A 44 -4.33 3.27 5.27
N HIS A 45 -3.13 3.44 4.69
CA HIS A 45 -2.31 4.62 4.95
C HIS A 45 -2.92 5.92 4.40
N LEU A 46 -3.51 5.86 3.21
CA LEU A 46 -4.17 7.01 2.58
C LEU A 46 -5.44 7.43 3.31
N LEU A 47 -6.14 6.50 3.97
CA LEU A 47 -7.34 6.73 4.77
C LEU A 47 -7.03 6.97 6.26
N ALA A 48 -5.76 7.03 6.65
CA ALA A 48 -5.38 7.24 8.04
C ALA A 48 -5.91 8.60 8.56
N PRO A 49 -6.44 8.66 9.81
CA PRO A 49 -7.14 9.85 10.31
C PRO A 49 -6.27 11.11 10.42
N ASP A 50 -4.95 10.95 10.37
CA ASP A 50 -4.02 12.07 10.38
C ASP A 50 -3.73 12.66 8.99
N GLY A 51 -4.33 12.14 7.94
CA GLY A 51 -4.12 12.61 6.57
C GLY A 51 -2.66 12.52 6.08
N GLY A 52 -1.84 11.66 6.69
CA GLY A 52 -0.43 11.53 6.34
C GLY A 52 0.49 12.58 6.98
N ARG A 53 -0.02 13.49 7.84
CA ARG A 53 0.78 14.58 8.44
C ARG A 53 1.90 14.13 9.39
N ASN A 54 1.77 12.96 10.00
CA ASN A 54 2.76 12.47 10.98
C ASN A 54 3.74 11.47 10.35
N CYS A 55 4.16 11.73 9.13
CA CYS A 55 5.27 11.01 8.48
C CYS A 55 5.93 11.92 7.45
N ASP A 56 7.16 11.60 7.07
CA ASP A 56 7.95 12.36 6.11
C ASP A 56 7.61 11.96 4.66
N GLY A 57 7.03 10.76 4.48
CA GLY A 57 6.60 10.29 3.19
C GLY A 57 5.80 8.98 3.23
N LEU A 58 5.18 8.64 2.10
CA LEU A 58 4.50 7.38 1.86
C LEU A 58 5.13 6.65 0.68
N VAL A 59 5.51 5.39 0.90
CA VAL A 59 5.82 4.45 -0.19
C VAL A 59 4.59 3.57 -0.43
N ALA A 60 3.95 3.75 -1.58
CA ALA A 60 2.77 3.00 -1.98
C ALA A 60 3.13 1.99 -3.09
N ILE A 61 3.20 0.72 -2.74
CA ILE A 61 3.53 -0.37 -3.66
C ILE A 61 2.23 -1.01 -4.16
N SER A 62 1.99 -0.95 -5.47
CA SER A 62 0.81 -1.57 -6.11
C SER A 62 -0.51 -1.16 -5.45
N PHE A 63 -0.76 0.13 -5.29
CA PHE A 63 -2.03 0.63 -4.76
C PHE A 63 -3.22 -0.01 -5.44
N ASN A 64 -4.17 -0.51 -4.65
CA ASN A 64 -5.35 -1.19 -5.13
C ASN A 64 -6.60 -0.61 -4.47
N ASN A 65 -7.52 -0.11 -5.28
CA ASN A 65 -8.82 0.43 -4.87
C ASN A 65 -9.97 -0.14 -5.72
N PHE A 66 -9.85 -1.38 -6.15
CA PHE A 66 -10.95 -2.06 -6.85
C PHE A 66 -12.05 -2.50 -5.86
N LYS A 67 -13.23 -2.82 -6.41
CA LYS A 67 -14.32 -3.49 -5.69
C LYS A 67 -13.86 -4.86 -5.19
N ALA A 68 -14.53 -5.37 -4.17
CA ALA A 68 -14.16 -6.62 -3.51
C ALA A 68 -14.11 -7.83 -4.45
N ASP A 69 -15.01 -7.91 -5.39
CA ASP A 69 -15.11 -9.01 -6.38
C ASP A 69 -13.90 -9.05 -7.34
N LYS A 70 -13.28 -7.90 -7.63
CA LYS A 70 -12.08 -7.81 -8.46
C LYS A 70 -10.80 -7.97 -7.64
N SER A 71 -10.78 -7.44 -6.40
CA SER A 71 -9.61 -7.50 -5.52
C SER A 71 -9.35 -8.91 -4.97
N ILE A 72 -10.41 -9.70 -4.80
CA ILE A 72 -10.33 -11.05 -4.22
C ILE A 72 -10.96 -12.06 -5.21
N PRO A 73 -10.16 -12.71 -6.06
CA PRO A 73 -10.67 -13.60 -7.12
C PRO A 73 -11.58 -14.72 -6.61
N MET A 74 -11.38 -15.20 -5.37
CA MET A 74 -12.21 -16.23 -4.76
C MET A 74 -13.59 -15.71 -4.34
N LEU A 75 -13.72 -14.44 -3.96
CA LEU A 75 -15.01 -13.83 -3.63
C LEU A 75 -15.95 -13.78 -4.82
N ARG A 76 -15.43 -13.55 -6.02
CA ARG A 76 -16.22 -13.56 -7.25
C ARG A 76 -16.90 -14.91 -7.52
N LYS A 77 -16.24 -16.03 -7.16
CA LYS A 77 -16.82 -17.36 -7.25
C LYS A 77 -17.85 -17.61 -6.15
N MET A 78 -17.59 -17.14 -4.94
CA MET A 78 -18.48 -17.32 -3.78
C MET A 78 -19.69 -16.39 -3.82
N SER A 79 -19.54 -15.14 -4.21
CA SER A 79 -20.65 -14.18 -4.30
C SER A 79 -21.70 -14.60 -5.35
N LYS A 80 -21.25 -15.14 -6.49
CA LYS A 80 -22.15 -15.73 -7.49
C LYS A 80 -22.92 -16.97 -6.97
N LYS A 81 -22.30 -17.74 -6.07
CA LYS A 81 -22.89 -18.98 -5.53
C LYS A 81 -23.83 -18.72 -4.35
N LEU A 82 -23.62 -17.65 -3.60
CA LEU A 82 -24.33 -17.35 -2.35
C LEU A 82 -25.22 -16.10 -2.45
N ASN A 83 -25.30 -15.48 -3.61
CA ASN A 83 -26.16 -14.31 -3.93
C ASN A 83 -26.04 -13.16 -2.91
N PHE A 84 -24.84 -12.92 -2.36
CA PHE A 84 -24.59 -11.79 -1.50
C PHE A 84 -23.52 -10.84 -2.09
N GLN A 85 -23.79 -9.55 -2.00
CA GLN A 85 -22.85 -8.51 -2.41
C GLN A 85 -21.92 -8.21 -1.26
N THR A 86 -20.62 -8.39 -1.48
CA THR A 86 -19.56 -7.92 -0.57
C THR A 86 -19.04 -6.60 -1.14
N GLU A 87 -19.33 -5.52 -0.48
CA GLU A 87 -18.75 -4.22 -0.84
C GLU A 87 -17.75 -3.78 0.22
N PHE A 88 -16.73 -3.06 -0.21
CA PHE A 88 -15.82 -2.37 0.68
C PHE A 88 -16.44 -1.04 1.14
N SER A 89 -16.25 -0.71 2.41
CA SER A 89 -16.55 0.62 2.95
C SER A 89 -15.23 1.29 3.35
N PRO A 90 -14.92 2.49 2.86
CA PRO A 90 -15.58 3.20 1.76
C PRO A 90 -15.43 2.48 0.41
N SER A 91 -16.39 2.71 -0.49
CA SER A 91 -16.35 2.26 -1.88
C SER A 91 -15.14 2.85 -2.63
N PRO A 92 -14.77 2.33 -3.81
CA PRO A 92 -13.67 2.89 -4.59
C PRO A 92 -13.78 4.39 -4.88
N VAL A 93 -14.98 4.87 -5.19
CA VAL A 93 -15.23 6.30 -5.48
C VAL A 93 -15.12 7.14 -4.22
N GLU A 94 -15.79 6.73 -3.14
CA GLU A 94 -15.70 7.40 -1.83
C GLU A 94 -14.26 7.44 -1.33
N THR A 95 -13.49 6.37 -1.53
CA THR A 95 -12.06 6.34 -1.18
C THR A 95 -11.27 7.45 -1.87
N LEU A 96 -11.47 7.64 -3.17
CA LEU A 96 -10.76 8.68 -3.92
C LEU A 96 -11.18 10.08 -3.46
N ASN A 97 -12.46 10.28 -3.17
CA ASN A 97 -12.95 11.55 -2.62
C ASN A 97 -12.33 11.84 -1.25
N LEU A 98 -12.30 10.86 -0.35
CA LEU A 98 -11.68 10.99 0.97
C LEU A 98 -10.17 11.30 0.88
N ILE A 99 -9.46 10.66 -0.05
CA ILE A 99 -8.05 10.96 -0.30
C ILE A 99 -7.89 12.40 -0.77
N LYS A 100 -8.72 12.83 -1.73
CA LYS A 100 -8.69 14.21 -2.25
C LYS A 100 -8.95 15.25 -1.17
N GLU A 101 -9.89 14.99 -0.26
CA GLU A 101 -10.34 15.94 0.76
C GLU A 101 -9.42 15.96 1.99
N HIS A 102 -8.83 14.84 2.37
CA HIS A 102 -8.20 14.69 3.69
C HIS A 102 -6.73 14.31 3.67
N TYR A 103 -6.20 13.78 2.55
CA TYR A 103 -4.81 13.34 2.49
C TYR A 103 -3.88 14.51 2.10
N GLU A 104 -2.96 14.87 2.99
CA GLU A 104 -2.12 16.06 2.87
C GLU A 104 -0.63 15.77 2.61
N GLN A 105 -0.18 14.48 2.75
CA GLN A 105 1.23 14.16 2.52
C GLN A 105 1.62 14.43 1.06
N VAL A 106 2.66 15.24 0.87
CA VAL A 106 3.11 15.68 -0.47
C VAL A 106 4.20 14.79 -1.05
N ASN A 107 5.01 14.16 -0.20
CA ASN A 107 6.09 13.26 -0.64
C ASN A 107 5.55 11.83 -0.72
N ASN A 108 5.33 11.33 -1.94
CA ASN A 108 4.84 9.97 -2.13
C ASN A 108 5.66 9.27 -3.23
N LEU A 109 6.20 8.10 -2.93
CA LEU A 109 6.82 7.22 -3.90
C LEU A 109 5.85 6.10 -4.26
N LEU A 110 5.38 6.10 -5.50
CA LEU A 110 4.44 5.11 -6.02
C LEU A 110 5.19 4.06 -6.83
N ILE A 111 5.30 2.83 -6.31
CA ILE A 111 5.99 1.73 -6.98
C ILE A 111 4.96 0.81 -7.61
N ARG A 112 5.06 0.64 -8.94
CA ARG A 112 4.23 -0.28 -9.72
C ARG A 112 5.07 -1.38 -10.36
N PHE A 113 4.44 -2.50 -10.66
CA PHE A 113 5.10 -3.58 -11.41
C PHE A 113 4.51 -3.72 -12.81
N LYS A 114 5.38 -4.05 -13.77
CA LYS A 114 5.03 -4.15 -15.20
C LYS A 114 3.88 -5.14 -15.47
N ASN A 115 3.86 -6.26 -14.76
CA ASN A 115 2.87 -7.33 -14.93
C ASN A 115 1.86 -7.37 -13.76
N ASP A 116 1.45 -6.21 -13.25
CA ASP A 116 0.46 -6.07 -12.18
C ASP A 116 -0.83 -5.46 -12.70
N SER A 117 -1.82 -6.31 -12.93
CA SER A 117 -3.16 -5.89 -13.40
C SER A 117 -4.04 -5.32 -12.29
N LEU A 118 -3.62 -5.40 -11.03
CA LEU A 118 -4.32 -4.84 -9.88
C LEU A 118 -3.79 -3.47 -9.46
N ASP A 119 -2.67 -3.03 -10.05
CA ASP A 119 -2.07 -1.73 -9.74
C ASP A 119 -2.92 -0.56 -10.25
N GLN A 120 -3.16 0.40 -9.39
CA GLN A 120 -3.84 1.66 -9.69
C GLN A 120 -3.00 2.90 -9.30
N ASN A 121 -1.68 2.77 -9.21
CA ASN A 121 -0.79 3.89 -8.88
C ASN A 121 -0.88 5.05 -9.88
N ASN A 122 -1.15 4.78 -11.16
CA ASN A 122 -1.36 5.86 -12.13
C ASN A 122 -2.61 6.70 -11.81
N LEU A 123 -3.69 6.04 -11.34
CA LEU A 123 -4.90 6.75 -10.91
C LEU A 123 -4.61 7.56 -9.63
N LEU A 124 -3.90 6.97 -8.69
CA LEU A 124 -3.50 7.65 -7.46
C LEU A 124 -2.60 8.85 -7.77
N LEU A 125 -1.58 8.69 -8.62
CA LEU A 125 -0.70 9.79 -9.01
C LEU A 125 -1.48 10.96 -9.61
N LYS A 126 -2.41 10.67 -10.54
CA LYS A 126 -3.25 11.70 -11.14
C LYS A 126 -4.03 12.48 -10.08
N LEU A 127 -4.61 11.79 -9.10
CA LEU A 127 -5.35 12.41 -8.00
C LEU A 127 -4.44 13.30 -7.13
N LEU A 128 -3.26 12.78 -6.77
CA LEU A 128 -2.30 13.52 -5.92
C LEU A 128 -1.76 14.76 -6.63
N LYS A 129 -1.48 14.67 -7.93
CA LYS A 129 -1.00 15.79 -8.77
C LYS A 129 -2.02 16.91 -9.02
N GLU A 130 -3.26 16.75 -8.57
CA GLU A 130 -4.23 17.87 -8.57
C GLU A 130 -3.89 18.95 -7.50
N ARG A 131 -2.96 18.67 -6.61
CA ARG A 131 -2.47 19.60 -5.57
C ARG A 131 -1.22 20.32 -6.04
N ASP A 132 -1.17 21.63 -5.93
CA ASP A 132 -0.04 22.48 -6.39
C ASP A 132 1.31 22.14 -5.75
N SER A 133 1.29 21.69 -4.48
CA SER A 133 2.50 21.36 -3.72
C SER A 133 2.94 19.90 -3.83
N ASP A 134 2.26 19.07 -4.63
CA ASP A 134 2.52 17.63 -4.67
C ASP A 134 3.86 17.29 -5.31
N LYS A 135 4.66 16.50 -4.59
CA LYS A 135 5.97 15.99 -5.00
C LYS A 135 5.98 14.49 -5.29
N SER A 136 4.78 13.89 -5.42
CA SER A 136 4.67 12.45 -5.66
C SER A 136 5.39 12.04 -6.94
N GLU A 137 6.09 10.92 -6.85
CA GLU A 137 6.82 10.29 -7.95
C GLU A 137 6.28 8.88 -8.20
N ILE A 138 6.40 8.42 -9.43
CA ILE A 138 6.02 7.05 -9.79
C ILE A 138 7.18 6.33 -10.44
N MET A 139 7.36 5.08 -10.05
CA MET A 139 8.41 4.21 -10.56
C MET A 139 7.82 2.88 -11.01
N GLN A 140 8.33 2.33 -12.13
CA GLN A 140 7.94 1.02 -12.62
C GLN A 140 9.11 0.04 -12.50
N LEU A 141 8.86 -1.11 -11.86
CA LEU A 141 9.81 -2.20 -11.71
C LEU A 141 9.32 -3.46 -12.42
N GLU A 142 10.25 -4.38 -12.70
CA GLU A 142 9.91 -5.69 -13.21
C GLU A 142 9.31 -6.57 -12.10
N GLY A 143 8.16 -7.18 -12.38
CA GLY A 143 7.48 -8.03 -11.41
C GLY A 143 5.97 -8.05 -11.59
N ASN A 144 5.27 -8.50 -10.55
CA ASN A 144 3.82 -8.57 -10.48
C ASN A 144 3.33 -8.21 -9.08
N HIS A 145 2.02 -8.22 -8.87
CA HIS A 145 1.39 -7.85 -7.60
C HIS A 145 1.96 -8.58 -6.36
N LEU A 146 2.39 -9.81 -6.51
CA LEU A 146 2.92 -10.62 -5.40
C LEU A 146 4.44 -10.49 -5.20
N THR A 147 5.13 -9.72 -6.04
CA THR A 147 6.59 -9.56 -5.94
C THR A 147 7.03 -9.12 -4.54
N PRO A 148 6.42 -8.15 -3.86
CA PRO A 148 6.85 -7.72 -2.53
C PRO A 148 6.64 -8.75 -1.42
N VAL A 149 5.67 -9.65 -1.58
CA VAL A 149 5.26 -10.62 -0.53
C VAL A 149 5.66 -12.07 -0.85
N SER A 150 6.29 -12.32 -1.99
CA SER A 150 6.53 -13.68 -2.48
C SER A 150 7.70 -14.41 -1.80
N LEU A 151 8.27 -13.88 -0.74
CA LEU A 151 9.46 -14.43 -0.06
C LEU A 151 9.23 -15.74 0.71
N GLY A 152 8.00 -16.14 0.99
CA GLY A 152 7.80 -17.24 1.94
C GLY A 152 7.20 -18.53 1.38
N LEU A 153 6.36 -18.47 0.38
CA LEU A 153 5.52 -19.61 -0.01
C LEU A 153 6.15 -20.52 -1.08
N ARG A 154 7.02 -20.00 -1.92
CA ARG A 154 7.66 -20.79 -3.00
C ARG A 154 8.98 -21.43 -2.61
N GLU A 155 9.69 -20.93 -1.61
CA GLU A 155 10.94 -21.55 -1.13
C GLU A 155 10.74 -22.96 -0.58
N LYS A 156 9.60 -23.22 0.04
CA LYS A 156 9.25 -24.58 0.49
C LYS A 156 8.93 -25.56 -0.65
N LEU A 157 8.60 -25.05 -1.85
CA LEU A 157 8.13 -25.87 -2.96
C LEU A 157 9.18 -26.06 -4.10
N LEU A 158 10.22 -25.24 -4.17
CA LEU A 158 11.21 -25.29 -5.28
C LEU A 158 12.63 -25.27 -4.71
N LYS A 159 13.22 -26.47 -4.62
CA LYS A 159 14.64 -26.71 -4.25
C LYS A 159 15.64 -26.26 -5.32
N SER A 160 15.44 -25.19 -6.08
CA SER A 160 16.43 -24.73 -7.07
C SER A 160 17.04 -23.39 -6.68
N ASN A 161 18.35 -23.39 -6.44
CA ASN A 161 19.16 -22.24 -6.01
C ASN A 161 19.16 -21.05 -6.99
N LEU A 162 18.83 -21.25 -8.26
CA LEU A 162 18.85 -20.17 -9.28
C LEU A 162 17.64 -19.23 -9.18
N GLN A 163 16.47 -19.73 -8.81
CA GLN A 163 15.27 -18.89 -8.72
C GLN A 163 15.23 -18.03 -7.44
N SER A 164 15.91 -18.47 -6.38
CA SER A 164 16.03 -17.69 -5.16
C SER A 164 16.85 -16.41 -5.40
N SER A 165 17.97 -16.48 -6.09
CA SER A 165 18.85 -15.33 -6.34
C SER A 165 18.18 -14.21 -7.18
N LEU A 166 17.35 -14.57 -8.17
CA LEU A 166 16.60 -13.60 -8.98
C LEU A 166 15.48 -12.91 -8.19
N LYS A 167 14.97 -13.56 -7.18
CA LYS A 167 13.90 -13.07 -6.34
C LYS A 167 14.41 -12.08 -5.29
N TYR A 168 15.52 -12.37 -4.66
CA TYR A 168 16.22 -11.44 -3.77
C TYR A 168 16.59 -10.16 -4.54
N LYS A 169 17.14 -10.26 -5.75
CA LYS A 169 17.42 -9.09 -6.59
C LYS A 169 16.23 -8.17 -6.82
N LYS A 170 15.00 -8.70 -6.92
CA LYS A 170 13.81 -7.86 -7.10
C LYS A 170 13.39 -7.10 -5.84
N ILE A 171 13.60 -7.70 -4.67
CA ILE A 171 13.34 -7.04 -3.39
C ILE A 171 14.43 -6.03 -3.10
N ASP A 172 15.68 -6.40 -3.34
CA ASP A 172 16.81 -5.48 -3.20
C ASP A 172 16.60 -4.22 -4.04
N LEU A 173 16.09 -4.36 -5.28
CA LEU A 173 15.74 -3.22 -6.11
C LEU A 173 14.64 -2.33 -5.46
N ILE A 174 13.64 -2.90 -4.81
CA ILE A 174 12.62 -2.12 -4.11
C ILE A 174 13.26 -1.40 -2.92
N VAL A 175 14.09 -2.09 -2.15
CA VAL A 175 14.81 -1.51 -1.01
C VAL A 175 15.71 -0.37 -1.47
N ASP A 176 16.51 -0.58 -2.52
CA ASP A 176 17.39 0.44 -3.09
C ASP A 176 16.62 1.69 -3.50
N GLN A 177 15.49 1.53 -4.17
CA GLN A 177 14.67 2.68 -4.57
C GLN A 177 14.12 3.45 -3.38
N ILE A 178 13.70 2.76 -2.31
CA ILE A 178 13.21 3.40 -1.10
C ILE A 178 14.34 4.12 -0.35
N THR A 179 15.51 3.50 -0.26
CA THR A 179 16.66 4.07 0.48
C THR A 179 17.30 5.26 -0.24
N HIS A 180 17.23 5.31 -1.56
CA HIS A 180 17.75 6.43 -2.37
C HIS A 180 16.68 7.49 -2.68
N TRP A 181 15.45 7.28 -2.24
CA TRP A 181 14.41 8.29 -2.41
C TRP A 181 14.66 9.48 -1.48
N ASN A 182 14.93 10.62 -2.08
CA ASN A 182 15.21 11.87 -1.37
C ASN A 182 13.88 12.52 -0.93
N ILE A 183 13.69 12.64 0.37
CA ILE A 183 12.53 13.28 1.00
C ILE A 183 12.93 14.67 1.49
#